data_bd40bae339f67f8f1b06f274936d0c18
#
_entry.id   bd40bae339f67f8f1b06f274936d0c18
#
_cell.length_a   1.000
_cell.length_b   1.000
_cell.length_c   1.000
_cell.angle_alpha   90.00
_cell.angle_beta   90.00
_cell.angle_gamma   90.00
#
_symmetry.space_group_name_H-M   'P 1'
#
loop_
_entity.id
_entity.type
_entity.pdbx_description
1 polymer ?
#
loop_
_entity_poly.entity_id
_entity_poly.type
_entity_poly.pdbx_seq_one_letter_code
_entity_poly.pdbx_strand_id
1 'polypeptide(L)'
;MAIEGADRIKAAAFLGAGLSMGLGAIGPGVGEGMVAAKACEAIGKNPKEAGLLTRTMLVGQAVSESTGIYSLVIALLLLFVV
;
A
#
# COMPACT_ATOMS: atom_id res chain seq x y z
N MET A 1 25.78 2.65 27.11
CA MET A 1 26.12 1.56 26.18
C MET A 1 26.31 2.11 24.79
N ALA A 2 27.44 1.81 24.17
CA ALA A 2 27.70 2.24 22.81
C ALA A 2 27.04 1.27 21.80
N ILE A 3 26.40 1.84 20.80
CA ILE A 3 25.83 1.06 19.70
C ILE A 3 26.89 0.97 18.61
N GLU A 4 27.20 -0.24 18.17
CA GLU A 4 28.11 -0.46 17.06
C GLU A 4 27.60 0.20 15.77
N GLY A 5 28.53 0.57 14.85
CA GLY A 5 28.16 1.19 13.59
C GLY A 5 27.15 0.36 12.77
N ALA A 6 27.38 -0.96 12.73
CA ALA A 6 26.46 -1.88 12.05
C ALA A 6 25.07 -1.86 12.69
N ASP A 7 25.00 -1.77 14.02
CA ASP A 7 23.71 -1.72 14.72
C ASP A 7 22.96 -0.42 14.47
N ARG A 8 23.70 0.69 14.34
CA ARG A 8 23.10 1.99 13.98
C ARG A 8 22.50 1.96 12.59
N ILE A 9 23.20 1.34 11.65
CA ILE A 9 22.71 1.17 10.27
C ILE A 9 21.44 0.33 10.27
N LYS A 10 21.45 -0.79 11.02
CA LYS A 10 20.27 -1.65 11.12
C LYS A 10 19.07 -0.95 11.77
N ALA A 11 19.32 -0.19 12.84
CA ALA A 11 18.27 0.58 13.51
C ALA A 11 17.66 1.59 12.55
N ALA A 12 18.49 2.31 11.78
CA ALA A 12 18.01 3.25 10.76
C ALA A 12 17.24 2.54 9.66
N ALA A 13 17.72 1.37 9.22
CA ALA A 13 17.05 0.57 8.19
C ALA A 13 15.68 0.07 8.67
N PHE A 14 15.58 -0.39 9.92
CA PHE A 14 14.31 -0.83 10.48
C PHE A 14 13.31 0.32 10.60
N LEU A 15 13.75 1.48 11.04
CA LEU A 15 12.91 2.67 11.08
C LEU A 15 12.50 3.09 9.68
N GLY A 16 13.43 3.08 8.72
CA GLY A 16 13.15 3.37 7.31
C GLY A 16 12.13 2.41 6.72
N ALA A 17 12.23 1.12 7.03
CA ALA A 17 11.28 0.11 6.59
C ALA A 17 9.87 0.41 7.12
N GLY A 18 9.76 0.74 8.40
CA GLY A 18 8.49 1.12 9.02
C GLY A 18 7.89 2.37 8.40
N LEU A 19 8.73 3.38 8.14
CA LEU A 19 8.28 4.63 7.50
C LEU A 19 7.87 4.37 6.04
N SER A 20 8.65 3.59 5.30
CA SER A 20 8.34 3.25 3.91
C SER A 20 6.98 2.59 3.80
N MET A 21 6.73 1.55 4.58
CA MET A 21 5.46 0.83 4.53
C MET A 21 4.33 1.61 5.19
N GLY A 22 4.59 2.22 6.35
CA GLY A 22 3.57 2.96 7.10
C GLY A 22 3.05 4.16 6.34
N LEU A 23 3.94 5.01 5.83
CA LEU A 23 3.55 6.18 5.05
C LEU A 23 3.19 5.80 3.62
N GLY A 24 3.92 4.84 3.04
CA GLY A 24 3.69 4.40 1.67
C GLY A 24 2.34 3.70 1.47
N ALA A 25 1.75 3.13 2.52
CA ALA A 25 0.44 2.48 2.45
C ALA A 25 -0.72 3.48 2.51
N ILE A 26 -0.49 4.71 2.92
CA ILE A 26 -1.56 5.71 3.07
C ILE A 26 -2.21 6.01 1.72
N GLY A 27 -1.40 6.30 0.69
CA GLY A 27 -1.90 6.62 -0.65
C GLY A 27 -2.77 5.50 -1.23
N PRO A 28 -2.23 4.27 -1.37
CA PRO A 28 -3.00 3.13 -1.85
C PRO A 28 -4.23 2.83 -0.99
N GLY A 29 -4.11 2.92 0.34
CA GLY A 29 -5.24 2.69 1.23
C GLY A 29 -6.39 3.67 0.99
N VAL A 30 -6.07 4.96 0.88
CA VAL A 30 -7.07 5.99 0.56
C VAL A 30 -7.61 5.78 -0.85
N GLY A 31 -6.72 5.55 -1.83
CA GLY A 31 -7.13 5.36 -3.22
C GLY A 31 -8.07 4.16 -3.39
N GLU A 32 -7.72 3.02 -2.84
CA GLU A 32 -8.53 1.80 -2.90
C GLU A 32 -9.87 2.00 -2.19
N GLY A 33 -9.86 2.69 -1.04
CA GLY A 33 -11.09 3.02 -0.31
C GLY A 33 -12.01 3.91 -1.11
N MET A 34 -11.47 4.90 -1.80
CA MET A 34 -12.26 5.79 -2.66
C MET A 34 -12.86 5.04 -3.84
N VAL A 35 -12.09 4.17 -4.48
CA VAL A 35 -12.57 3.34 -5.59
C VAL A 35 -13.71 2.43 -5.11
N ALA A 36 -13.54 1.78 -3.95
CA ALA A 36 -14.56 0.90 -3.39
C ALA A 36 -15.85 1.68 -3.07
N ALA A 37 -15.73 2.86 -2.45
CA ALA A 37 -16.87 3.70 -2.11
C ALA A 37 -17.66 4.12 -3.35
N LYS A 38 -16.95 4.54 -4.40
CA LYS A 38 -17.59 4.93 -5.66
C LYS A 38 -18.23 3.75 -6.37
N ALA A 39 -17.60 2.59 -6.35
CA ALA A 39 -18.16 1.38 -6.94
C ALA A 39 -19.44 0.96 -6.21
N CYS A 40 -19.44 0.97 -4.88
CA CYS A 40 -20.62 0.64 -4.09
C CYS A 40 -21.77 1.61 -4.37
N GLU A 41 -21.48 2.91 -4.48
CA GLU A 41 -22.47 3.92 -4.83
C GLU A 41 -23.07 3.66 -6.20
N ALA A 42 -22.22 3.38 -7.19
CA ALA A 42 -22.64 3.11 -8.56
C ALA A 42 -23.49 1.84 -8.67
N ILE A 43 -23.09 0.78 -7.95
CA ILE A 43 -23.85 -0.47 -7.91
C ILE A 43 -25.22 -0.25 -7.28
N GLY A 44 -25.28 0.56 -6.20
CA GLY A 44 -26.56 0.90 -5.57
C GLY A 44 -27.51 1.61 -6.50
N LYS A 45 -26.98 2.46 -7.39
CA LYS A 45 -27.80 3.18 -8.39
C LYS A 45 -28.13 2.33 -9.60
N ASN A 46 -27.30 1.36 -9.92
CA ASN A 46 -27.47 0.54 -11.13
C ASN A 46 -27.06 -0.91 -10.87
N PRO A 47 -27.88 -1.67 -10.13
CA PRO A 47 -27.54 -3.04 -9.73
C PRO A 47 -27.29 -3.98 -10.92
N LYS A 48 -27.87 -3.69 -12.08
CA LYS A 48 -27.68 -4.53 -13.28
C LYS A 48 -26.24 -4.51 -13.77
N GLU A 49 -25.48 -3.47 -13.42
CA GLU A 49 -24.08 -3.31 -13.82
C GLU A 49 -23.09 -3.77 -12.74
N ALA A 50 -23.58 -4.45 -11.70
CA ALA A 50 -22.74 -4.86 -10.57
C ALA A 50 -21.50 -5.65 -11.01
N GLY A 51 -21.62 -6.55 -11.96
CA GLY A 51 -20.50 -7.35 -12.46
C GLY A 51 -19.41 -6.51 -13.12
N LEU A 52 -19.80 -5.58 -14.00
CA LEU A 52 -18.86 -4.67 -14.66
C LEU A 52 -18.22 -3.72 -13.66
N LEU A 53 -19.02 -3.16 -12.77
CA LEU A 53 -18.52 -2.19 -11.77
C LEU A 53 -17.57 -2.86 -10.79
N THR A 54 -17.84 -4.10 -10.38
CA THR A 54 -16.93 -4.85 -9.50
C THR A 54 -15.61 -5.13 -10.18
N ARG A 55 -15.61 -5.55 -11.45
CA ARG A 55 -14.37 -5.79 -12.18
C ARG A 55 -13.56 -4.52 -12.38
N THR A 56 -14.22 -3.42 -12.71
CA THR A 56 -13.56 -2.11 -12.86
C THR A 56 -12.96 -1.65 -11.54
N MET A 57 -13.68 -1.84 -10.44
CA MET A 57 -13.20 -1.56 -9.09
C MET A 57 -11.91 -2.33 -8.79
N LEU A 58 -11.91 -3.65 -9.05
CA LEU A 58 -10.74 -4.48 -8.77
C LEU A 58 -9.53 -4.06 -9.58
N VAL A 59 -9.71 -3.70 -10.84
CA VAL A 59 -8.63 -3.19 -11.69
C VAL A 59 -8.08 -1.87 -11.13
N GLY A 60 -8.95 -0.95 -10.76
CA GLY A 60 -8.55 0.32 -10.16
C GLY A 60 -7.81 0.14 -8.85
N GLN A 61 -8.28 -0.77 -8.00
CA GLN A 61 -7.62 -1.10 -6.73
C GLN A 61 -6.26 -1.74 -6.96
N ALA A 62 -6.12 -2.62 -7.94
CA ALA A 62 -4.84 -3.25 -8.26
C ALA A 62 -3.81 -2.22 -8.72
N VAL A 63 -4.20 -1.25 -9.54
CA VAL A 63 -3.32 -0.16 -9.98
C VAL A 63 -2.88 0.68 -8.79
N SER A 64 -3.80 1.04 -7.90
CA SER A 64 -3.49 1.80 -6.69
C SER A 64 -2.55 1.03 -5.76
N GLU A 65 -2.77 -0.29 -5.60
CA GLU A 65 -1.97 -1.15 -4.75
C GLU A 65 -0.52 -1.29 -5.24
N SER A 66 -0.27 -1.12 -6.53
CA SER A 66 1.08 -1.20 -7.09
C SER A 66 2.06 -0.28 -6.37
N THR A 67 1.64 0.93 -5.99
CA THR A 67 2.47 1.87 -5.23
C THR A 67 2.76 1.33 -3.83
N GLY A 68 1.78 0.72 -3.18
CA GLY A 68 1.96 0.07 -1.88
C GLY A 68 2.94 -1.09 -1.95
N ILE A 69 2.91 -1.85 -3.03
CA ILE A 69 3.84 -2.96 -3.26
C ILE A 69 5.27 -2.44 -3.42
N TYR A 70 5.48 -1.32 -4.12
CA TYR A 70 6.82 -0.71 -4.21
C TYR A 70 7.34 -0.32 -2.81
N SER A 71 6.50 0.25 -1.96
CA SER A 71 6.86 0.59 -0.59
C SER A 71 7.23 -0.67 0.21
N LEU A 72 6.49 -1.76 0.00
CA LEU A 72 6.76 -3.04 0.64
C LEU A 72 8.12 -3.59 0.19
N VAL A 73 8.42 -3.54 -1.10
CA VAL A 73 9.72 -4.00 -1.64
C VAL A 73 10.88 -3.24 -0.99
N ILE A 74 10.78 -1.91 -0.91
CA ILE A 74 11.80 -1.09 -0.24
C ILE A 74 11.93 -1.49 1.22
N ALA A 75 10.81 -1.69 1.92
CA ALA A 75 10.82 -2.10 3.33
C ALA A 75 11.51 -3.46 3.51
N LEU A 76 11.23 -4.43 2.66
CA LEU A 76 11.85 -5.75 2.70
C LEU A 76 13.37 -5.67 2.43
N LEU A 77 13.79 -4.84 1.49
CA LEU A 77 15.21 -4.62 1.23
C LEU A 77 15.91 -4.04 2.46
N LEU A 78 15.28 -3.10 3.13
CA LEU A 78 15.83 -2.48 4.34
C LEU A 78 15.88 -3.46 5.51
N LEU A 79 14.91 -4.38 5.61
CA LEU A 79 14.86 -5.36 6.69
C LEU A 79 15.86 -6.50 6.52
N PHE A 80 16.09 -6.97 5.29
CA PHE A 80 16.79 -8.23 5.04
C PHE A 80 18.08 -8.09 4.25
N VAL A 81 18.28 -7.02 3.50
CA VAL A 81 19.47 -6.84 2.66
C VAL A 81 20.50 -5.92 3.33
N VAL A 82 20.07 -4.93 4.06
CA VAL A 82 20.96 -3.93 4.72
C VAL A 82 21.50 -4.38 6.11
#